data_e30ff01ac89fae9e0b84161a5264c24b
#
_entry.id   e30ff01ac89fae9e0b84161a5264c24b
#
_cell.length_a   1.000
_cell.length_b   1.000
_cell.length_c   1.000
_cell.angle_alpha   90.00
_cell.angle_beta   90.00
_cell.angle_gamma   90.00
#
_symmetry.space_group_name_H-M   'P 1'
#
loop_
_entity.id
_entity.type
_entity.pdbx_description
1 polymer ?
#
loop_
_entity_poly.entity_id
_entity_poly.type
_entity_poly.pdbx_seq_one_letter_code
_entity_poly.pdbx_strand_id
1 'polypeptide(L)'
;VFQVIFNSISAAEMAALPKDLQLDLLAEFHFLPSDLDSLEDEKFGRVSRDGRSLHRYRARDYRIYFERHPDGILIHRVLHKNTIRDFLFRSNLPLDEEDGALEKTSGFWSLIREAEEARA
;
A
#
# COMPACT_ATOMS: atom_id res chain seq x y z
N VAL A 1 -15.15 15.53 -6.77
CA VAL A 1 -15.00 14.21 -7.39
C VAL A 1 -13.87 13.45 -6.69
N PHE A 2 -14.17 12.26 -6.22
CA PHE A 2 -13.17 11.41 -5.58
C PHE A 2 -12.17 10.90 -6.63
N GLN A 3 -10.88 11.06 -6.34
CA GLN A 3 -9.81 10.66 -7.24
C GLN A 3 -8.92 9.60 -6.62
N VAL A 4 -8.46 8.67 -7.45
CA VAL A 4 -7.40 7.72 -7.10
C VAL A 4 -6.13 8.23 -7.77
N ILE A 5 -5.22 8.74 -6.95
CA ILE A 5 -4.03 9.46 -7.44
C ILE A 5 -2.81 8.53 -7.36
N PHE A 6 -2.01 8.50 -8.42
CA PHE A 6 -0.80 7.69 -8.50
C PHE A 6 0.42 8.58 -8.68
N ASN A 7 1.58 8.08 -8.25
CA ASN A 7 2.87 8.56 -8.72
C ASN A 7 3.32 7.71 -9.92
N SER A 8 4.44 8.04 -10.55
CA SER A 8 4.89 7.31 -11.74
C SER A 8 5.21 5.84 -11.43
N ILE A 9 5.70 5.55 -10.22
CA ILE A 9 6.05 4.19 -9.80
C ILE A 9 4.78 3.37 -9.54
N SER A 10 3.85 3.87 -8.75
CA SER A 10 2.62 3.14 -8.44
C SER A 10 1.72 2.98 -9.66
N ALA A 11 1.72 3.94 -10.57
CA ALA A 11 0.99 3.81 -11.84
C ALA A 11 1.52 2.64 -12.66
N ALA A 12 2.84 2.52 -12.77
CA ALA A 12 3.47 1.41 -13.49
C ALA A 12 3.21 0.06 -12.79
N GLU A 13 3.27 0.04 -11.46
CA GLU A 13 2.99 -1.17 -10.69
C GLU A 13 1.53 -1.61 -10.87
N MET A 14 0.61 -0.67 -10.83
CA MET A 14 -0.82 -0.97 -11.06
C MET A 14 -1.05 -1.50 -12.48
N ALA A 15 -0.40 -0.89 -13.48
CA ALA A 15 -0.53 -1.30 -14.87
C ALA A 15 0.01 -2.72 -15.12
N ALA A 16 0.92 -3.19 -14.29
CA ALA A 16 1.48 -4.55 -14.40
C ALA A 16 0.59 -5.64 -13.80
N LEU A 17 -0.48 -5.26 -13.09
CA LEU A 17 -1.41 -6.23 -12.50
C LEU A 17 -2.28 -6.88 -13.58
N PRO A 18 -2.83 -8.08 -13.31
CA PRO A 18 -3.87 -8.66 -14.17
C PRO A 18 -5.03 -7.67 -14.36
N LYS A 19 -5.57 -7.61 -15.55
CA LYS A 19 -6.58 -6.60 -15.91
C LYS A 19 -7.84 -6.66 -15.04
N ASP A 20 -8.31 -7.86 -14.75
CA ASP A 20 -9.48 -8.06 -13.89
C ASP A 20 -9.24 -7.52 -12.49
N LEU A 21 -8.03 -7.72 -11.95
CA LEU A 21 -7.67 -7.20 -10.64
C LEU A 21 -7.57 -5.67 -10.65
N GLN A 22 -7.02 -5.08 -11.70
CA GLN A 22 -6.98 -3.61 -11.84
C GLN A 22 -8.38 -3.01 -11.74
N LEU A 23 -9.34 -3.58 -12.47
CA LEU A 23 -10.71 -3.09 -12.50
C LEU A 23 -11.39 -3.24 -11.14
N ASP A 24 -11.20 -4.38 -10.48
CA ASP A 24 -11.77 -4.63 -9.16
C ASP A 24 -11.23 -3.63 -8.13
N LEU A 25 -9.93 -3.38 -8.15
CA LEU A 25 -9.30 -2.44 -7.22
C LEU A 25 -9.78 -1.01 -7.42
N LEU A 26 -9.83 -0.56 -8.65
CA LEU A 26 -10.30 0.80 -8.95
C LEU A 26 -11.75 1.00 -8.53
N ALA A 27 -12.59 0.00 -8.76
CA ALA A 27 -13.98 0.05 -8.33
C ALA A 27 -14.08 0.13 -6.81
N GLU A 28 -13.30 -0.67 -6.08
CA GLU A 28 -13.34 -0.69 -4.62
C GLU A 28 -12.82 0.61 -4.02
N PHE A 29 -11.77 1.19 -4.59
CA PHE A 29 -11.21 2.44 -4.09
C PHE A 29 -12.13 3.64 -4.27
N HIS A 30 -13.06 3.61 -5.21
CA HIS A 30 -14.07 4.65 -5.35
C HIS A 30 -15.11 4.64 -4.22
N PHE A 31 -15.24 3.53 -3.50
CA PHE A 31 -16.26 3.34 -2.47
C PHE A 31 -15.67 3.00 -1.10
N LEU A 32 -14.51 3.59 -0.79
CA LEU A 32 -13.87 3.37 0.50
C LEU A 32 -14.73 3.90 1.65
N PRO A 33 -14.77 3.18 2.80
CA PRO A 33 -15.50 3.65 3.97
C PRO A 33 -14.95 4.96 4.50
N SER A 34 -15.84 5.79 5.07
CA SER A 34 -15.43 7.06 5.69
C SER A 34 -14.63 6.84 6.97
N ASP A 35 -14.81 5.70 7.62
CA ASP A 35 -14.12 5.34 8.87
C ASP A 35 -12.86 4.49 8.63
N LEU A 36 -12.20 4.67 7.49
CA LEU A 36 -11.04 3.90 7.08
C LEU A 36 -9.95 3.85 8.16
N ASP A 37 -9.76 4.93 8.91
CA ASP A 37 -8.72 5.01 9.94
C ASP A 37 -8.97 4.06 11.11
N SER A 38 -10.22 3.71 11.38
CA SER A 38 -10.58 2.77 12.45
C SER A 38 -10.77 1.35 11.95
N LEU A 39 -10.68 1.13 10.63
CA LEU A 39 -10.94 -0.15 10.02
C LEU A 39 -9.67 -1.01 10.03
N GLU A 40 -9.73 -2.11 10.78
CA GLU A 40 -8.67 -3.13 10.78
C GLU A 40 -9.33 -4.48 10.58
N ASP A 41 -9.11 -5.07 9.42
CA ASP A 41 -9.60 -6.40 9.11
C ASP A 41 -8.61 -7.10 8.17
N GLU A 42 -9.05 -8.18 7.54
CA GLU A 42 -8.20 -8.95 6.65
C GLU A 42 -7.75 -8.14 5.42
N LYS A 43 -8.59 -7.23 4.93
CA LYS A 43 -8.29 -6.40 3.77
C LYS A 43 -7.56 -5.11 4.12
N PHE A 44 -7.98 -4.45 5.20
CA PHE A 44 -7.46 -3.14 5.58
C PHE A 44 -6.62 -3.22 6.84
N GLY A 45 -5.47 -2.59 6.80
CA GLY A 45 -4.60 -2.45 7.96
C GLY A 45 -3.79 -1.18 7.83
N ARG A 46 -2.81 -1.01 8.71
CA ARG A 46 -1.95 0.16 8.72
C ARG A 46 -0.51 -0.24 8.99
N VAL A 47 0.40 0.56 8.43
CA VAL A 47 1.84 0.46 8.69
C VAL A 47 2.30 1.83 9.15
N SER A 48 2.92 1.90 10.33
CA SER A 48 3.28 3.18 10.95
C SER A 48 4.73 3.19 11.39
N ARG A 49 5.38 4.35 11.28
CA ARG A 49 6.74 4.57 11.77
C ARG A 49 6.97 6.06 11.95
N ASP A 50 7.54 6.45 13.09
CA ASP A 50 7.97 7.82 13.38
C ASP A 50 6.83 8.84 13.20
N GLY A 51 5.64 8.49 13.67
CA GLY A 51 4.48 9.37 13.59
C GLY A 51 3.77 9.37 12.25
N ARG A 52 4.27 8.63 11.28
CA ARG A 52 3.65 8.50 9.96
C ARG A 52 2.90 7.18 9.86
N SER A 53 1.70 7.23 9.29
CA SER A 53 0.86 6.05 9.10
C SER A 53 0.35 5.97 7.67
N LEU A 54 0.46 4.79 7.09
CA LEU A 54 -0.08 4.46 5.78
C LEU A 54 -1.15 3.40 5.93
N HIS A 55 -2.19 3.47 5.11
CA HIS A 55 -3.16 2.40 5.00
C HIS A 55 -2.60 1.29 4.11
N ARG A 56 -2.91 0.06 4.45
CA ARG A 56 -2.58 -1.11 3.65
C ARG A 56 -3.87 -1.79 3.20
N TYR A 57 -4.02 -2.01 1.90
CA TYR A 57 -5.09 -2.82 1.33
C TYR A 57 -4.52 -4.12 0.81
N ARG A 58 -5.12 -5.23 1.20
CA ARG A 58 -4.69 -6.56 0.76
C ARG A 58 -5.62 -7.07 -0.34
N ALA A 59 -5.09 -7.25 -1.55
CA ALA A 59 -5.84 -7.72 -2.70
C ALA A 59 -5.12 -8.91 -3.31
N ARG A 60 -5.63 -10.12 -3.09
CA ARG A 60 -5.01 -11.38 -3.53
C ARG A 60 -3.55 -11.44 -3.06
N ASP A 61 -2.61 -11.52 -3.99
CA ASP A 61 -1.18 -11.60 -3.70
C ASP A 61 -0.50 -10.24 -3.63
N TYR A 62 -1.26 -9.16 -3.63
CA TYR A 62 -0.74 -7.80 -3.66
C TYR A 62 -1.10 -7.03 -2.41
N ARG A 63 -0.25 -6.05 -2.10
CA ARG A 63 -0.46 -5.11 -0.99
C ARG A 63 -0.36 -3.70 -1.54
N ILE A 64 -1.36 -2.88 -1.27
CA ILE A 64 -1.42 -1.51 -1.76
C ILE A 64 -1.29 -0.58 -0.56
N TYR A 65 -0.27 0.29 -0.59
CA TYR A 65 0.00 1.24 0.47
C TYR A 65 -0.41 2.61 0.00
N PHE A 66 -1.32 3.23 0.73
CA PHE A 66 -1.91 4.50 0.34
C PHE A 66 -2.22 5.36 1.55
N GLU A 67 -2.51 6.64 1.31
CA GLU A 67 -2.98 7.55 2.33
C GLU A 67 -4.10 8.42 1.79
N ARG A 68 -4.85 9.05 2.70
CA ARG A 68 -5.90 9.96 2.29
C ARG A 68 -5.29 11.22 1.69
N HIS A 69 -6.02 11.78 0.75
CA HIS A 69 -5.66 13.01 0.04
C HIS A 69 -6.91 13.90 0.01
N PRO A 70 -6.77 15.22 0.00
CA PRO A 70 -7.94 16.11 -0.08
C PRO A 70 -8.89 15.80 -1.23
N ASP A 71 -8.37 15.29 -2.33
CA ASP A 71 -9.16 14.93 -3.51
C ASP A 71 -9.53 13.46 -3.61
N GLY A 72 -9.14 12.64 -2.63
CA GLY A 72 -9.42 11.21 -2.66
C GLY A 72 -8.39 10.41 -1.90
N ILE A 73 -7.62 9.58 -2.59
CA ILE A 73 -6.50 8.82 -2.02
C ILE A 73 -5.27 8.93 -2.91
N LEU A 74 -4.10 8.82 -2.28
CA LEU A 74 -2.80 8.79 -2.96
C LEU A 74 -2.19 7.41 -2.76
N ILE A 75 -1.99 6.69 -3.84
CA ILE A 75 -1.38 5.36 -3.81
C ILE A 75 0.13 5.50 -3.95
N HIS A 76 0.85 5.09 -2.90
CA HIS A 76 2.31 5.15 -2.87
C HIS A 76 2.96 3.98 -3.59
N ARG A 77 2.59 2.76 -3.22
CA ARG A 77 3.17 1.56 -3.83
C ARG A 77 2.13 0.45 -3.96
N VAL A 78 2.31 -0.37 -4.99
CA VAL A 78 1.56 -1.62 -5.19
C VAL A 78 2.60 -2.73 -5.24
N LEU A 79 2.69 -3.54 -4.19
CA LEU A 79 3.75 -4.53 -4.03
C LEU A 79 3.19 -5.95 -4.00
N HIS A 80 3.90 -6.88 -4.62
CA HIS A 80 3.57 -8.31 -4.54
C HIS A 80 3.97 -8.85 -3.16
N LYS A 81 3.18 -9.79 -2.63
CA LYS A 81 3.47 -10.41 -1.31
C LYS A 81 4.88 -11.01 -1.23
N ASN A 82 5.41 -11.53 -2.34
CA ASN A 82 6.75 -12.11 -2.35
C ASN A 82 7.84 -11.06 -2.15
N THR A 83 7.65 -9.85 -2.65
CA THR A 83 8.56 -8.75 -2.40
C THR A 83 8.61 -8.42 -0.91
N ILE A 84 7.44 -8.39 -0.26
CA ILE A 84 7.34 -8.12 1.17
C ILE A 84 7.97 -9.22 1.99
N ARG A 85 7.68 -10.47 1.66
CA ARG A 85 8.27 -11.62 2.35
C ARG A 85 9.78 -11.65 2.22
N ASP A 86 10.32 -11.25 1.08
CA ASP A 86 11.75 -11.17 0.85
C ASP A 86 12.40 -10.12 1.77
N PHE A 87 11.79 -8.95 1.95
CA PHE A 87 12.25 -7.97 2.92
C PHE A 87 12.29 -8.53 4.34
N LEU A 88 11.21 -9.19 4.75
CA LEU A 88 11.11 -9.75 6.09
C LEU A 88 12.12 -10.85 6.32
N PHE A 89 12.30 -11.71 5.34
CA PHE A 89 13.28 -12.80 5.39
C PHE A 89 14.70 -12.24 5.55
N ARG A 90 15.08 -11.27 4.73
CA ARG A 90 16.41 -10.65 4.79
C ARG A 90 16.66 -9.92 6.10
N SER A 91 15.61 -9.44 6.73
CA SER A 91 15.69 -8.71 8.00
C SER A 91 15.51 -9.60 9.22
N ASN A 92 15.37 -10.92 9.03
CA ASN A 92 15.12 -11.89 10.10
C ASN A 92 13.85 -11.56 10.91
N LEU A 93 12.81 -11.10 10.25
CA LEU A 93 11.55 -10.72 10.90
C LEU A 93 10.46 -11.76 10.64
N PRO A 94 9.46 -11.87 11.56
CA PRO A 94 8.38 -12.83 11.40
C PRO A 94 7.54 -12.56 10.15
N LEU A 95 7.20 -13.61 9.40
CA LEU A 95 6.36 -13.50 8.20
C LEU A 95 4.87 -13.41 8.51
N ASP A 96 4.46 -13.87 9.69
CA ASP A 96 3.06 -13.90 10.12
C ASP A 96 2.58 -12.57 10.70
N GLU A 97 3.49 -11.66 11.03
CA GLU A 97 3.18 -10.32 11.51
C GLU A 97 3.64 -9.28 10.49
N GLU A 98 3.14 -9.41 9.28
CA GLU A 98 3.60 -8.66 8.12
C GLU A 98 3.65 -7.14 8.36
N ASP A 99 2.54 -6.54 8.77
CA ASP A 99 2.48 -5.08 8.94
C ASP A 99 3.41 -4.59 10.03
N GLY A 100 3.38 -5.22 11.20
CA GLY A 100 4.25 -4.85 12.32
C GLY A 100 5.73 -5.05 12.00
N ALA A 101 6.07 -6.10 11.25
CA ALA A 101 7.45 -6.35 10.84
C ALA A 101 7.92 -5.32 9.81
N LEU A 102 7.07 -4.95 8.84
CA LEU A 102 7.40 -3.94 7.84
C LEU A 102 7.70 -2.58 8.48
N GLU A 103 7.01 -2.23 9.55
CA GLU A 103 7.25 -0.98 10.28
C GLU A 103 8.70 -0.86 10.74
N LYS A 104 9.37 -1.97 10.98
CA LYS A 104 10.77 -2.02 11.44
C LYS A 104 11.78 -2.14 10.31
N THR A 105 11.33 -2.20 9.07
CA THR A 105 12.19 -2.50 7.93
C THR A 105 12.51 -1.23 7.15
N SER A 106 13.77 -0.77 7.21
CA SER A 106 14.23 0.41 6.49
C SER A 106 14.03 0.28 4.98
N GLY A 107 14.17 -0.94 4.43
CA GLY A 107 13.96 -1.19 3.02
C GLY A 107 12.56 -0.87 2.55
N PHE A 108 11.54 -1.21 3.35
CA PHE A 108 10.16 -0.86 3.02
C PHE A 108 9.98 0.66 2.97
N TRP A 109 10.45 1.37 3.99
CA TRP A 109 10.30 2.82 4.06
C TRP A 109 11.09 3.54 2.97
N SER A 110 12.18 2.94 2.50
CA SER A 110 12.91 3.45 1.33
C SER A 110 12.05 3.37 0.06
N LEU A 111 11.28 2.30 -0.11
CA LEU A 111 10.35 2.18 -1.24
C LEU A 111 9.26 3.26 -1.18
N ILE A 112 8.77 3.57 0.01
CA ILE A 112 7.78 4.64 0.19
C ILE A 112 8.40 6.00 -0.12
N ARG A 113 9.64 6.24 0.29
CA ARG A 113 10.36 7.49 -0.01
C ARG A 113 10.57 7.66 -1.52
N GLU A 114 10.95 6.59 -2.22
CA GLU A 114 11.08 6.62 -3.68
C GLU A 114 9.76 7.02 -4.35
N ALA A 115 8.66 6.50 -3.85
CA ALA A 115 7.33 6.83 -4.36
C ALA A 115 7.00 8.32 -4.14
N GLU A 116 7.36 8.86 -2.99
CA GLU A 116 7.15 10.29 -2.72
C GLU A 116 7.97 11.18 -3.64
N GLU A 117 9.22 10.80 -3.91
CA GLU A 117 10.09 11.52 -4.82
C GLU A 117 9.63 11.43 -6.29
N ALA A 118 8.86 10.41 -6.62
CA ALA A 118 8.31 10.20 -7.97
C ALA A 118 7.02 11.01 -8.21
N ARG A 119 6.55 11.77 -7.23
CA ARG A 119 5.41 12.66 -7.40
C ARG A 119 5.85 13.88 -8.17
N ALA A 120 5.22 14.11 -9.26
CA ALA A 120 5.46 15.30 -10.06
C ALA A 120 4.50 16.42 -9.63
#